data_16f4d5e9f9cf0bcd97fa522e85d3c255
#
_entry.id   16f4d5e9f9cf0bcd97fa522e85d3c255
#
_cell.length_a   1.000
_cell.length_b   1.000
_cell.length_c   1.000
_cell.angle_alpha   90.00
_cell.angle_beta   90.00
_cell.angle_gamma   90.00
#
_symmetry.space_group_name_H-M   'P 1'
#
loop_
_entity.id
_entity.type
_entity.pdbx_description
1 polymer ?
#
loop_
_entity_poly.entity_id
_entity_poly.type
_entity_poly.pdbx_seq_one_letter_code
_entity_poly.pdbx_strand_id
1 'polypeptide(L)'
;MDTDPDVIQKLIPPFINSVLKSYDRRRAAMMEHGCNIPWAILIDVTTACNLKCTGCWAAQYGNHLQMTYDDINKVIKEGKELGTYVYLYTGGEPLVRKNDLIRICKENPDCLFITFTNGTLCDDAFADELKKVGNMFLTISIEGNEETTDGRRGKGTYKAVISAMERLKKRGIPFGSSLCYTKANADVIASDEYADFLISQGVLFAWYFTFVPFGCGSTPELMATAEQREKMYNQIRKWRFKEVKPMFTIDFFN
;
A
#
# COMPACT_ATOMS: atom_id res chain seq x y z
N MET A 1 10.33 8.06 -12.90
CA MET A 1 11.08 8.43 -11.67
C MET A 1 12.33 7.58 -11.62
N ASP A 2 13.48 8.20 -11.43
CA ASP A 2 14.73 7.44 -11.24
C ASP A 2 14.85 7.12 -9.75
N THR A 3 14.91 5.82 -9.45
CA THR A 3 15.12 5.35 -8.08
C THR A 3 16.58 5.57 -7.68
N ASP A 4 16.78 6.04 -6.45
CA ASP A 4 18.12 6.27 -5.92
C ASP A 4 18.93 4.96 -5.88
N PRO A 5 20.18 4.93 -6.36
CA PRO A 5 21.00 3.72 -6.42
C PRO A 5 21.19 3.04 -5.06
N ASP A 6 21.31 3.79 -3.97
CA ASP A 6 21.47 3.22 -2.63
C ASP A 6 20.19 2.51 -2.17
N VAL A 7 19.01 3.02 -2.58
CA VAL A 7 17.73 2.37 -2.32
C VAL A 7 17.63 1.09 -3.13
N ILE A 8 18.01 1.11 -4.41
CA ILE A 8 18.04 -0.10 -5.26
C ILE A 8 18.90 -1.18 -4.61
N GLN A 9 20.12 -0.82 -4.16
CA GLN A 9 21.04 -1.77 -3.54
C GLN A 9 20.43 -2.43 -2.28
N LYS A 10 19.70 -1.67 -1.46
CA LYS A 10 19.04 -2.19 -0.26
C LYS A 10 17.81 -3.05 -0.55
N LEU A 11 17.21 -2.92 -1.74
CA LEU A 11 16.11 -3.76 -2.18
C LEU A 11 16.54 -5.12 -2.73
N ILE A 12 17.81 -5.28 -3.10
CA ILE A 12 18.32 -6.55 -3.66
C ILE A 12 18.14 -7.72 -2.69
N PRO A 13 18.57 -7.65 -1.40
CA PRO A 13 18.41 -8.77 -0.48
C PRO A 13 16.95 -9.19 -0.24
N PRO A 14 16.02 -8.29 0.10
CA PRO A 14 14.62 -8.65 0.29
C PRO A 14 13.97 -9.18 -1.01
N PHE A 15 14.32 -8.63 -2.17
CA PHE A 15 13.84 -9.14 -3.45
C PHE A 15 14.34 -10.58 -3.71
N ILE A 16 15.62 -10.84 -3.57
CA ILE A 16 16.18 -12.18 -3.73
C ILE A 16 15.53 -13.17 -2.75
N ASN A 17 15.37 -12.79 -1.49
CA ASN A 17 14.76 -13.65 -0.50
C ASN A 17 13.27 -13.93 -0.82
N SER A 18 12.50 -12.92 -1.19
CA SER A 18 11.08 -13.07 -1.48
C SER A 18 10.78 -13.88 -2.75
N VAL A 19 11.66 -13.82 -3.76
CA VAL A 19 11.45 -14.50 -5.05
C VAL A 19 12.14 -15.86 -5.09
N LEU A 20 13.41 -15.94 -4.69
CA LEU A 20 14.21 -17.15 -4.87
C LEU A 20 14.23 -18.06 -3.64
N LYS A 21 14.63 -17.54 -2.47
CA LYS A 21 14.80 -18.38 -1.26
C LYS A 21 13.47 -18.74 -0.61
N SER A 22 12.47 -17.87 -0.71
CA SER A 22 11.15 -18.07 -0.12
C SER A 22 10.45 -19.32 -0.65
N TYR A 23 10.55 -19.59 -1.95
CA TYR A 23 9.83 -20.69 -2.58
C TYR A 23 10.17 -22.06 -1.96
N ASP A 24 11.44 -22.41 -1.91
CA ASP A 24 11.86 -23.73 -1.41
C ASP A 24 11.56 -23.90 0.09
N ARG A 25 11.80 -22.84 0.87
CA ARG A 25 11.53 -22.84 2.31
C ARG A 25 10.04 -22.98 2.62
N ARG A 26 9.17 -22.21 1.94
CA ARG A 26 7.71 -22.35 2.09
C ARG A 26 7.23 -23.73 1.64
N ARG A 27 7.76 -24.26 0.56
CA ARG A 27 7.40 -25.59 0.09
C ARG A 27 7.75 -26.68 1.11
N ALA A 28 8.92 -26.62 1.72
CA ALA A 28 9.33 -27.52 2.77
C ALA A 28 8.39 -27.41 3.99
N ALA A 29 8.12 -26.19 4.45
CA ALA A 29 7.19 -25.95 5.57
C ALA A 29 5.75 -26.39 5.26
N MET A 30 5.28 -26.22 4.03
CA MET A 30 3.96 -26.71 3.57
C MET A 30 3.88 -28.25 3.69
N MET A 31 4.94 -28.96 3.32
CA MET A 31 4.98 -30.43 3.43
C MET A 31 5.06 -30.88 4.89
N GLU A 32 5.82 -30.18 5.73
CA GLU A 32 5.99 -30.49 7.14
C GLU A 32 4.70 -30.26 7.95
N HIS A 33 4.03 -29.12 7.70
CA HIS A 33 2.86 -28.71 8.50
C HIS A 33 1.51 -29.09 7.86
N GLY A 34 1.51 -29.61 6.64
CA GLY A 34 0.29 -30.02 5.94
C GLY A 34 -0.67 -28.85 5.59
N CYS A 35 -0.17 -27.63 5.48
CA CYS A 35 -0.96 -26.42 5.21
C CYS A 35 -0.25 -25.47 4.25
N ASN A 36 -1.00 -24.54 3.63
CA ASN A 36 -0.41 -23.52 2.77
C ASN A 36 0.33 -22.47 3.61
N ILE A 37 1.57 -22.15 3.22
CA ILE A 37 2.36 -21.09 3.84
C ILE A 37 2.23 -19.83 2.95
N PRO A 38 1.76 -18.69 3.50
CA PRO A 38 1.55 -17.48 2.73
C PRO A 38 2.88 -16.90 2.22
N TRP A 39 2.86 -16.34 1.01
CA TRP A 39 4.01 -15.62 0.46
C TRP A 39 4.18 -14.22 1.05
N ALA A 40 3.10 -13.67 1.59
CA ALA A 40 3.06 -12.37 2.26
C ALA A 40 2.07 -12.40 3.44
N ILE A 41 2.35 -11.64 4.49
CA ILE A 41 1.48 -11.48 5.66
C ILE A 41 1.05 -10.02 5.76
N LEU A 42 -0.26 -9.79 5.86
CA LEU A 42 -0.84 -8.48 6.12
C LEU A 42 -1.04 -8.32 7.63
N ILE A 43 -0.57 -7.19 8.18
CA ILE A 43 -0.59 -6.91 9.62
C ILE A 43 -1.27 -5.56 9.85
N ASP A 44 -2.38 -5.57 10.59
CA ASP A 44 -3.00 -4.36 11.11
C ASP A 44 -2.26 -3.93 12.39
N VAL A 45 -1.28 -3.05 12.22
CA VAL A 45 -0.37 -2.67 13.33
C VAL A 45 -1.05 -1.81 14.40
N THR A 46 -2.13 -1.13 14.04
CA THR A 46 -2.95 -0.30 14.93
C THR A 46 -4.31 -0.01 14.31
N THR A 47 -5.35 0.16 15.13
CA THR A 47 -6.65 0.71 14.68
C THR A 47 -6.69 2.23 14.74
N ALA A 48 -5.70 2.89 15.37
CA ALA A 48 -5.63 4.35 15.44
C ALA A 48 -5.43 4.96 14.03
N CYS A 49 -6.21 5.98 13.72
CA CYS A 49 -6.10 6.73 12.48
C CYS A 49 -6.33 8.22 12.74
N ASN A 50 -5.58 9.06 12.04
CA ASN A 50 -5.72 10.52 12.10
C ASN A 50 -6.77 11.07 11.12
N LEU A 51 -7.43 10.22 10.32
CA LEU A 51 -8.51 10.58 9.40
C LEU A 51 -9.82 9.85 9.77
N LYS A 52 -10.94 10.34 9.21
CA LYS A 52 -12.29 9.75 9.33
C LYS A 52 -12.92 9.63 7.95
N CYS A 53 -12.35 8.79 7.10
CA CYS A 53 -12.78 8.64 5.71
C CYS A 53 -14.19 8.04 5.62
N THR A 54 -15.02 8.57 4.71
CA THR A 54 -16.35 8.04 4.44
C THR A 54 -16.26 6.60 3.94
N GLY A 55 -17.01 5.69 4.57
CA GLY A 55 -17.03 4.26 4.22
C GLY A 55 -15.70 3.53 4.50
N CYS A 56 -14.95 3.97 5.49
CA CYS A 56 -13.73 3.28 5.90
C CYS A 56 -14.07 2.01 6.69
N TRP A 57 -13.66 0.85 6.19
CA TRP A 57 -13.88 -0.43 6.85
C TRP A 57 -13.20 -0.53 8.23
N ALA A 58 -12.04 0.08 8.39
CA ALA A 58 -11.28 0.05 9.64
C ALA A 58 -11.90 0.93 10.74
N ALA A 59 -12.79 1.87 10.40
CA ALA A 59 -13.38 2.80 11.37
C ALA A 59 -14.25 2.09 12.43
N GLN A 60 -14.77 0.89 12.14
CA GLN A 60 -15.59 0.13 13.08
C GLN A 60 -14.80 -0.43 14.29
N TYR A 61 -13.48 -0.58 14.17
CA TYR A 61 -12.63 -1.12 15.23
C TYR A 61 -12.22 -0.09 16.29
N GLY A 62 -12.61 1.17 16.11
CA GLY A 62 -12.19 2.27 16.99
C GLY A 62 -10.71 2.62 16.83
N ASN A 63 -10.15 3.36 17.81
CA ASN A 63 -8.78 3.89 17.73
C ASN A 63 -7.86 3.42 18.87
N HIS A 64 -8.19 2.30 19.53
CA HIS A 64 -7.61 1.91 20.81
C HIS A 64 -6.84 0.59 20.79
N LEU A 65 -6.94 -0.19 19.70
CA LEU A 65 -6.21 -1.45 19.57
C LEU A 65 -4.90 -1.20 18.84
N GLN A 66 -3.83 -1.83 19.33
CA GLN A 66 -2.53 -1.84 18.68
C GLN A 66 -1.74 -3.07 19.07
N MET A 67 -0.97 -3.58 18.13
CA MET A 67 0.04 -4.59 18.42
C MET A 67 1.23 -3.94 19.12
N THR A 68 1.87 -4.66 20.04
CA THR A 68 3.16 -4.21 20.58
C THR A 68 4.24 -4.32 19.51
N TYR A 69 5.35 -3.63 19.70
CA TYR A 69 6.54 -3.80 18.86
C TYR A 69 6.99 -5.26 18.83
N ASP A 70 7.01 -5.92 19.99
CA ASP A 70 7.47 -7.31 20.13
C ASP A 70 6.53 -8.28 19.41
N ASP A 71 5.21 -8.06 19.44
CA ASP A 71 4.25 -8.89 18.70
C ASP A 71 4.48 -8.81 17.20
N ILE A 72 4.67 -7.59 16.65
CA ILE A 72 4.93 -7.42 15.22
C ILE A 72 6.26 -8.11 14.84
N ASN A 73 7.30 -7.90 15.64
CA ASN A 73 8.62 -8.48 15.38
C ASN A 73 8.60 -10.01 15.51
N LYS A 74 7.79 -10.56 16.42
CA LYS A 74 7.57 -12.00 16.56
C LYS A 74 6.93 -12.60 15.30
N VAL A 75 5.86 -11.98 14.79
CA VAL A 75 5.21 -12.42 13.54
C VAL A 75 6.21 -12.42 12.36
N ILE A 76 7.08 -11.42 12.28
CA ILE A 76 8.09 -11.35 11.23
C ILE A 76 9.13 -12.47 11.39
N LYS A 77 9.63 -12.71 12.58
CA LYS A 77 10.62 -13.77 12.85
C LYS A 77 10.06 -15.17 12.53
N GLU A 78 8.88 -15.49 13.04
CA GLU A 78 8.21 -16.77 12.77
C GLU A 78 7.85 -16.91 11.27
N GLY A 79 7.39 -15.83 10.62
CA GLY A 79 7.15 -15.82 9.19
C GLY A 79 8.41 -16.12 8.36
N LYS A 80 9.57 -15.58 8.75
CA LYS A 80 10.86 -15.86 8.09
C LYS A 80 11.28 -17.33 8.25
N GLU A 81 11.03 -17.95 9.40
CA GLU A 81 11.27 -19.37 9.62
C GLU A 81 10.48 -20.23 8.64
N LEU A 82 9.23 -19.83 8.34
CA LEU A 82 8.38 -20.49 7.37
C LEU A 82 8.68 -20.10 5.90
N GLY A 83 9.55 -19.11 5.67
CA GLY A 83 9.93 -18.65 4.34
C GLY A 83 9.13 -17.46 3.82
N THR A 84 8.39 -16.74 4.67
CA THR A 84 7.71 -15.49 4.31
C THR A 84 8.64 -14.30 4.56
N TYR A 85 8.90 -13.49 3.52
CA TYR A 85 9.77 -12.32 3.57
C TYR A 85 9.08 -11.02 3.13
N VAL A 86 7.78 -11.07 2.86
CA VAL A 86 6.99 -9.89 2.46
C VAL A 86 5.92 -9.63 3.51
N TYR A 87 5.88 -8.40 4.01
CA TYR A 87 4.91 -7.96 5.03
C TYR A 87 4.21 -6.70 4.58
N LEU A 88 2.89 -6.68 4.71
CA LEU A 88 2.06 -5.53 4.38
C LEU A 88 1.53 -4.92 5.67
N TYR A 89 1.81 -3.64 5.90
CA TYR A 89 1.27 -2.91 7.03
C TYR A 89 0.02 -2.16 6.64
N THR A 90 -1.05 -2.41 7.38
CA THR A 90 -2.34 -1.74 7.26
C THR A 90 -2.94 -1.45 8.65
N GLY A 91 -4.25 -1.26 8.72
CA GLY A 91 -5.00 -1.01 9.94
C GLY A 91 -5.79 0.30 9.86
N GLY A 92 -5.65 1.15 10.90
CA GLY A 92 -6.07 2.54 10.84
C GLY A 92 -5.12 3.33 9.94
N GLU A 93 -4.15 4.03 10.55
CA GLU A 93 -3.03 4.64 9.82
C GLU A 93 -1.69 4.10 10.37
N PRO A 94 -0.98 3.25 9.62
CA PRO A 94 0.27 2.64 10.09
C PRO A 94 1.34 3.66 10.48
N LEU A 95 1.40 4.81 9.81
CA LEU A 95 2.40 5.85 10.11
C LEU A 95 2.19 6.57 11.45
N VAL A 96 1.10 6.32 12.17
CA VAL A 96 1.01 6.68 13.60
C VAL A 96 2.11 5.96 14.39
N ARG A 97 2.54 4.79 13.91
CA ARG A 97 3.61 3.95 14.49
C ARG A 97 4.92 4.03 13.69
N LYS A 98 5.14 5.09 12.90
CA LYS A 98 6.26 5.19 11.94
C LYS A 98 7.64 4.89 12.56
N ASN A 99 7.88 5.25 13.82
CA ASN A 99 9.17 5.00 14.48
C ASN A 99 9.40 3.50 14.74
N ASP A 100 8.36 2.78 15.17
CA ASP A 100 8.44 1.33 15.37
C ASP A 100 8.63 0.61 14.03
N LEU A 101 7.91 1.03 12.99
CA LEU A 101 8.01 0.43 11.66
C LEU A 101 9.41 0.62 11.07
N ILE A 102 10.00 1.81 11.19
CA ILE A 102 11.38 2.06 10.75
C ILE A 102 12.36 1.19 11.54
N ARG A 103 12.18 1.04 12.84
CA ARG A 103 13.02 0.18 13.67
C ARG A 103 12.93 -1.28 13.23
N ILE A 104 11.73 -1.79 12.97
CA ILE A 104 11.50 -3.16 12.45
C ILE A 104 12.20 -3.34 11.10
N CYS A 105 12.09 -2.38 10.19
CA CYS A 105 12.78 -2.44 8.90
C CYS A 105 14.31 -2.52 9.04
N LYS A 106 14.89 -1.74 9.95
CA LYS A 106 16.33 -1.79 10.26
C LYS A 106 16.77 -3.15 10.80
N GLU A 107 15.95 -3.77 11.65
CA GLU A 107 16.26 -5.07 12.25
C GLU A 107 16.01 -6.26 11.30
N ASN A 108 15.24 -6.04 10.22
CA ASN A 108 14.92 -7.06 9.23
C ASN A 108 15.23 -6.58 7.79
N PRO A 109 16.52 -6.30 7.48
CA PRO A 109 16.91 -5.78 6.16
C PRO A 109 16.75 -6.80 5.02
N ASP A 110 16.48 -8.04 5.35
CA ASP A 110 16.24 -9.16 4.43
C ASP A 110 14.75 -9.33 4.07
N CYS A 111 13.85 -8.53 4.66
CA CYS A 111 12.42 -8.51 4.39
C CYS A 111 11.99 -7.29 3.59
N LEU A 112 10.93 -7.45 2.80
CA LEU A 112 10.26 -6.38 2.10
C LEU A 112 9.00 -5.97 2.86
N PHE A 113 8.85 -4.66 3.10
CA PHE A 113 7.69 -4.09 3.76
C PHE A 113 6.92 -3.18 2.81
N ILE A 114 5.60 -3.34 2.75
CA ILE A 114 4.71 -2.49 1.96
C ILE A 114 3.71 -1.88 2.94
N THR A 115 3.62 -0.55 2.97
CA THR A 115 2.79 0.16 3.95
C THR A 115 1.67 0.90 3.24
N PHE A 116 0.43 0.48 3.45
CA PHE A 116 -0.75 1.23 3.01
C PHE A 116 -0.98 2.39 3.96
N THR A 117 -0.91 3.62 3.43
CA THR A 117 -0.99 4.83 4.25
C THR A 117 -1.84 5.91 3.59
N ASN A 118 -2.45 6.76 4.40
CA ASN A 118 -3.08 7.98 3.90
C ASN A 118 -2.05 9.08 3.53
N GLY A 119 -0.77 8.86 3.78
CA GLY A 119 0.34 9.74 3.39
C GLY A 119 0.49 11.03 4.21
N THR A 120 -0.50 11.40 5.02
CA THR A 120 -0.50 12.72 5.72
C THR A 120 0.59 12.84 6.78
N LEU A 121 1.11 11.72 7.28
CA LEU A 121 2.19 11.67 8.29
C LEU A 121 3.58 11.44 7.68
N CYS A 122 3.69 11.43 6.35
CA CYS A 122 4.96 11.31 5.63
C CYS A 122 5.66 12.67 5.55
N ASP A 123 6.30 13.09 6.65
CA ASP A 123 7.14 14.29 6.73
C ASP A 123 8.55 14.04 6.16
N ASP A 124 9.36 15.11 6.08
CA ASP A 124 10.72 15.03 5.55
C ASP A 124 11.63 14.13 6.40
N ALA A 125 11.51 14.20 7.73
CA ALA A 125 12.31 13.36 8.63
C ALA A 125 11.99 11.86 8.43
N PHE A 126 10.72 11.51 8.29
CA PHE A 126 10.33 10.14 8.01
C PHE A 126 10.79 9.67 6.61
N ALA A 127 10.68 10.52 5.59
CA ALA A 127 11.16 10.21 4.26
C ALA A 127 12.68 9.98 4.23
N ASP A 128 13.45 10.72 5.02
CA ASP A 128 14.90 10.51 5.18
C ASP A 128 15.21 9.17 5.86
N GLU A 129 14.47 8.78 6.90
CA GLU A 129 14.62 7.47 7.53
C GLU A 129 14.18 6.33 6.59
N LEU A 130 13.09 6.53 5.84
CA LEU A 130 12.62 5.57 4.84
C LEU A 130 13.68 5.31 3.76
N LYS A 131 14.35 6.36 3.28
CA LYS A 131 15.50 6.23 2.36
C LYS A 131 16.65 5.44 2.99
N LYS A 132 16.96 5.68 4.25
CA LYS A 132 18.05 4.97 4.96
C LYS A 132 17.76 3.48 5.12
N VAL A 133 16.53 3.07 5.42
CA VAL A 133 16.20 1.64 5.52
C VAL A 133 16.12 0.97 4.15
N GLY A 134 15.48 1.60 3.15
CA GLY A 134 15.45 1.19 1.75
C GLY A 134 14.62 -0.07 1.44
N ASN A 135 14.09 -0.76 2.44
CA ASN A 135 13.32 -2.00 2.30
C ASN A 135 11.81 -1.85 2.62
N MET A 136 11.32 -0.62 2.72
CA MET A 136 9.90 -0.32 2.90
C MET A 136 9.38 0.59 1.79
N PHE A 137 8.27 0.21 1.18
CA PHE A 137 7.53 1.00 0.20
C PHE A 137 6.25 1.56 0.80
N LEU A 138 5.93 2.79 0.45
CA LEU A 138 4.62 3.35 0.73
C LEU A 138 3.66 3.10 -0.45
N THR A 139 2.45 2.69 -0.14
CA THR A 139 1.31 2.64 -1.05
C THR A 139 0.33 3.72 -0.59
N ILE A 140 0.43 4.89 -1.21
CA ILE A 140 -0.26 6.10 -0.75
C ILE A 140 -1.69 6.10 -1.27
N SER A 141 -2.64 6.26 -0.35
CA SER A 141 -4.06 6.29 -0.68
C SER A 141 -4.48 7.62 -1.30
N ILE A 142 -5.10 7.56 -2.48
CA ILE A 142 -5.64 8.71 -3.22
C ILE A 142 -6.90 8.27 -3.98
N GLU A 143 -7.90 9.16 -4.10
CA GLU A 143 -9.23 8.81 -4.62
C GLU A 143 -9.56 9.51 -5.94
N GLY A 144 -8.56 9.99 -6.68
CA GLY A 144 -8.72 10.77 -7.88
C GLY A 144 -8.21 12.21 -7.71
N ASN A 145 -8.98 13.20 -8.16
CA ASN A 145 -8.64 14.62 -8.03
C ASN A 145 -8.85 15.16 -6.59
N GLU A 146 -8.61 16.45 -6.40
CA GLU A 146 -8.78 17.11 -5.09
C GLU A 146 -10.22 16.97 -4.57
N GLU A 147 -11.22 17.17 -5.42
CA GLU A 147 -12.63 17.07 -5.04
C GLU A 147 -12.99 15.67 -4.51
N THR A 148 -12.64 14.62 -5.25
CA THR A 148 -12.98 13.25 -4.88
C THR A 148 -12.15 12.74 -3.71
N THR A 149 -10.88 13.12 -3.61
CA THR A 149 -10.01 12.74 -2.49
C THR A 149 -10.43 13.43 -1.20
N ASP A 150 -10.60 14.75 -1.23
CA ASP A 150 -11.01 15.51 -0.05
C ASP A 150 -12.45 15.21 0.36
N GLY A 151 -13.33 14.96 -0.61
CA GLY A 151 -14.72 14.56 -0.37
C GLY A 151 -14.84 13.25 0.42
N ARG A 152 -13.96 12.28 0.18
CA ARG A 152 -13.97 11.00 0.90
C ARG A 152 -13.12 11.01 2.17
N ARG A 153 -11.94 11.66 2.12
CA ARG A 153 -10.91 11.55 3.17
C ARG A 153 -10.82 12.74 4.10
N GLY A 154 -11.48 13.85 3.74
CA GLY A 154 -11.45 15.11 4.47
C GLY A 154 -10.61 16.18 3.80
N LYS A 155 -11.03 17.42 3.97
CA LYS A 155 -10.44 18.60 3.33
C LYS A 155 -8.94 18.72 3.62
N GLY A 156 -8.17 18.97 2.56
CA GLY A 156 -6.71 19.13 2.62
C GLY A 156 -5.91 17.83 2.51
N THR A 157 -6.59 16.67 2.50
CA THR A 157 -5.92 15.37 2.36
C THR A 157 -5.22 15.26 1.00
N TYR A 158 -5.86 15.72 -0.08
CA TYR A 158 -5.24 15.70 -1.41
C TYR A 158 -3.88 16.42 -1.44
N LYS A 159 -3.84 17.65 -0.90
CA LYS A 159 -2.58 18.42 -0.85
C LYS A 159 -1.49 17.72 -0.03
N ALA A 160 -1.87 17.11 1.10
CA ALA A 160 -0.94 16.36 1.93
C ALA A 160 -0.38 15.13 1.19
N VAL A 161 -1.24 14.40 0.46
CA VAL A 161 -0.86 13.24 -0.38
C VAL A 161 0.12 13.66 -1.47
N ILE A 162 -0.20 14.71 -2.23
CA ILE A 162 0.69 15.20 -3.30
C ILE A 162 2.05 15.62 -2.72
N SER A 163 2.06 16.35 -1.59
CA SER A 163 3.31 16.72 -0.92
C SER A 163 4.12 15.50 -0.44
N ALA A 164 3.47 14.42 0.00
CA ALA A 164 4.14 13.18 0.35
C ALA A 164 4.79 12.52 -0.88
N MET A 165 4.04 12.43 -1.99
CA MET A 165 4.56 11.90 -3.26
C MET A 165 5.77 12.70 -3.77
N GLU A 166 5.71 14.03 -3.72
CA GLU A 166 6.82 14.91 -4.09
C GLU A 166 8.06 14.68 -3.23
N ARG A 167 7.89 14.52 -1.90
CA ARG A 167 9.00 14.21 -0.97
C ARG A 167 9.70 12.91 -1.32
N LEU A 168 8.91 11.85 -1.60
CA LEU A 168 9.45 10.55 -1.99
C LEU A 168 10.14 10.60 -3.34
N LYS A 169 9.48 11.23 -4.33
CA LYS A 169 10.04 11.42 -5.68
C LYS A 169 11.36 12.17 -5.66
N LYS A 170 11.45 13.28 -4.91
CA LYS A 170 12.67 14.09 -4.77
C LYS A 170 13.84 13.28 -4.19
N ARG A 171 13.55 12.28 -3.35
CA ARG A 171 14.56 11.42 -2.71
C ARG A 171 14.87 10.15 -3.49
N GLY A 172 14.22 9.93 -4.64
CA GLY A 172 14.35 8.70 -5.41
C GLY A 172 13.84 7.46 -4.67
N ILE A 173 12.86 7.62 -3.76
CA ILE A 173 12.25 6.51 -3.02
C ILE A 173 11.07 5.97 -3.83
N PRO A 174 11.08 4.68 -4.24
CA PRO A 174 9.97 4.10 -4.98
C PRO A 174 8.71 3.99 -4.10
N PHE A 175 7.56 4.28 -4.72
CA PHE A 175 6.27 4.20 -4.04
C PHE A 175 5.15 3.86 -5.02
N GLY A 176 4.02 3.44 -4.48
CA GLY A 176 2.81 3.17 -5.21
C GLY A 176 1.61 3.97 -4.70
N SER A 177 0.46 3.74 -5.32
CA SER A 177 -0.82 4.30 -4.90
C SER A 177 -1.85 3.21 -4.64
N SER A 178 -2.74 3.46 -3.68
CA SER A 178 -3.94 2.68 -3.39
C SER A 178 -5.17 3.52 -3.72
N LEU A 179 -6.02 3.01 -4.59
CA LEU A 179 -7.21 3.71 -5.08
C LEU A 179 -8.45 2.87 -4.78
N CYS A 180 -9.28 3.36 -3.88
CA CYS A 180 -10.59 2.74 -3.63
C CYS A 180 -11.64 3.41 -4.53
N TYR A 181 -12.09 2.71 -5.57
CA TYR A 181 -13.07 3.28 -6.46
C TYR A 181 -14.51 3.05 -5.98
N THR A 182 -15.23 4.14 -5.96
CA THR A 182 -16.64 4.26 -5.60
C THR A 182 -17.42 4.75 -6.82
N LYS A 183 -18.74 4.81 -6.71
CA LYS A 183 -19.60 5.42 -7.75
C LYS A 183 -19.19 6.86 -8.09
N ALA A 184 -18.67 7.62 -7.12
CA ALA A 184 -18.34 9.03 -7.30
C ALA A 184 -17.02 9.28 -8.05
N ASN A 185 -16.03 8.37 -7.94
CA ASN A 185 -14.69 8.59 -8.47
C ASN A 185 -14.25 7.59 -9.55
N ALA A 186 -15.01 6.51 -9.78
CA ALA A 186 -14.63 5.45 -10.71
C ALA A 186 -14.30 5.98 -12.11
N ASP A 187 -15.07 6.92 -12.62
CA ASP A 187 -14.86 7.47 -13.96
C ASP A 187 -13.59 8.34 -14.05
N VAL A 188 -13.23 9.03 -12.98
CA VAL A 188 -11.99 9.81 -12.89
C VAL A 188 -10.79 8.88 -12.88
N ILE A 189 -10.77 7.91 -11.95
CA ILE A 189 -9.59 7.06 -11.77
C ILE A 189 -9.42 5.99 -12.86
N ALA A 190 -10.46 5.72 -13.66
CA ALA A 190 -10.42 4.86 -14.84
C ALA A 190 -10.03 5.62 -16.12
N SER A 191 -9.65 6.89 -16.04
CA SER A 191 -9.23 7.67 -17.21
C SER A 191 -7.74 7.54 -17.50
N ASP A 192 -7.36 7.68 -18.78
CA ASP A 192 -5.95 7.70 -19.19
C ASP A 192 -5.22 8.91 -18.62
N GLU A 193 -5.90 10.06 -18.56
CA GLU A 193 -5.37 11.30 -17.99
C GLU A 193 -4.98 11.15 -16.53
N TYR A 194 -5.80 10.42 -15.76
CA TYR A 194 -5.48 10.19 -14.35
C TYR A 194 -4.33 9.19 -14.17
N ALA A 195 -4.26 8.16 -15.00
CA ALA A 195 -3.12 7.25 -15.00
C ALA A 195 -1.81 8.00 -15.36
N ASP A 196 -1.84 8.88 -16.36
CA ASP A 196 -0.70 9.71 -16.75
C ASP A 196 -0.33 10.72 -15.67
N PHE A 197 -1.32 11.26 -14.95
CA PHE A 197 -1.09 12.09 -13.77
C PHE A 197 -0.34 11.30 -12.69
N LEU A 198 -0.77 10.10 -12.31
CA LEU A 198 -0.08 9.27 -11.31
C LEU A 198 1.37 8.96 -11.73
N ILE A 199 1.58 8.63 -12.99
CA ILE A 199 2.93 8.40 -13.55
C ILE A 199 3.77 9.68 -13.44
N SER A 200 3.20 10.85 -13.74
CA SER A 200 3.89 12.13 -13.62
C SER A 200 4.29 12.45 -12.17
N GLN A 201 3.48 12.02 -11.20
CA GLN A 201 3.84 12.11 -9.78
C GLN A 201 4.95 11.15 -9.36
N GLY A 202 5.26 10.14 -10.16
CA GLY A 202 6.31 9.16 -9.89
C GLY A 202 5.79 7.84 -9.30
N VAL A 203 4.50 7.58 -9.38
CA VAL A 203 3.87 6.33 -8.95
C VAL A 203 4.34 5.18 -9.85
N LEU A 204 4.90 4.13 -9.26
CA LEU A 204 5.41 2.96 -9.99
C LEU A 204 4.41 1.81 -10.05
N PHE A 205 3.53 1.72 -9.09
CA PHE A 205 2.45 0.72 -9.09
C PHE A 205 1.18 1.31 -8.47
N ALA A 206 0.02 0.84 -8.94
CA ALA A 206 -1.28 1.28 -8.46
C ALA A 206 -2.17 0.07 -8.18
N TRP A 207 -2.69 0.01 -6.97
CA TRP A 207 -3.65 -1.01 -6.53
C TRP A 207 -5.05 -0.40 -6.50
N TYR A 208 -5.91 -0.94 -7.33
CA TYR A 208 -7.30 -0.54 -7.42
C TYR A 208 -8.15 -1.49 -6.58
N PHE A 209 -8.94 -0.93 -5.68
CA PHE A 209 -9.86 -1.66 -4.81
C PHE A 209 -11.29 -1.24 -5.10
N THR A 210 -12.14 -2.20 -5.45
CA THR A 210 -13.58 -1.96 -5.47
C THR A 210 -14.05 -1.63 -4.05
N PHE A 211 -14.79 -0.54 -3.89
CA PHE A 211 -15.44 -0.26 -2.62
C PHE A 211 -16.44 -1.36 -2.28
N VAL A 212 -16.29 -1.93 -1.09
CA VAL A 212 -17.22 -2.92 -0.51
C VAL A 212 -17.90 -2.26 0.67
N PRO A 213 -19.25 -2.28 0.75
CA PRO A 213 -20.02 -1.59 1.79
C PRO A 213 -19.96 -2.36 3.11
N PHE A 214 -18.79 -2.30 3.77
CA PHE A 214 -18.51 -2.92 5.05
C PHE A 214 -17.94 -1.87 6.02
N GLY A 215 -18.36 -1.91 7.28
CA GLY A 215 -17.86 -0.99 8.31
C GLY A 215 -18.78 0.22 8.56
N CYS A 216 -18.39 1.06 9.53
CA CYS A 216 -19.16 2.23 9.96
C CYS A 216 -19.29 3.27 8.83
N GLY A 217 -20.53 3.76 8.61
CA GLY A 217 -20.81 4.78 7.60
C GLY A 217 -20.67 4.30 6.16
N SER A 218 -20.52 2.98 5.96
CA SER A 218 -20.56 2.38 4.63
C SER A 218 -21.99 2.19 4.17
N THR A 219 -22.30 2.59 2.94
CA THR A 219 -23.60 2.39 2.32
C THR A 219 -23.48 1.80 0.93
N PRO A 220 -24.46 1.00 0.46
CA PRO A 220 -24.47 0.48 -0.90
C PRO A 220 -24.41 1.56 -1.99
N GLU A 221 -24.89 2.78 -1.69
CA GLU A 221 -24.90 3.93 -2.62
C GLU A 221 -23.50 4.37 -3.03
N LEU A 222 -22.48 4.04 -2.24
CA LEU A 222 -21.07 4.31 -2.57
C LEU A 222 -20.50 3.29 -3.57
N MET A 223 -21.15 2.15 -3.78
CA MET A 223 -20.66 1.12 -4.68
C MET A 223 -20.63 1.61 -6.13
N ALA A 224 -19.54 1.31 -6.81
CA ALA A 224 -19.45 1.51 -8.25
C ALA A 224 -20.51 0.65 -8.97
N THR A 225 -21.09 1.18 -10.05
CA THR A 225 -22.04 0.42 -10.89
C THR A 225 -21.35 -0.74 -11.59
N ALA A 226 -22.15 -1.67 -12.14
CA ALA A 226 -21.62 -2.79 -12.92
C ALA A 226 -20.81 -2.27 -14.13
N GLU A 227 -21.32 -1.24 -14.82
CA GLU A 227 -20.67 -0.63 -15.97
C GLU A 227 -19.35 0.06 -15.58
N GLN A 228 -19.31 0.73 -14.42
CA GLN A 228 -18.09 1.35 -13.91
C GLN A 228 -17.03 0.30 -13.54
N ARG A 229 -17.45 -0.82 -12.96
CA ARG A 229 -16.54 -1.94 -12.65
C ARG A 229 -15.99 -2.58 -13.92
N GLU A 230 -16.83 -2.84 -14.91
CA GLU A 230 -16.42 -3.37 -16.20
C GLU A 230 -15.45 -2.41 -16.92
N LYS A 231 -15.76 -1.11 -16.92
CA LYS A 231 -14.86 -0.08 -17.45
C LYS A 231 -13.50 -0.12 -16.76
N MET A 232 -13.44 -0.18 -15.42
CA MET A 232 -12.20 -0.25 -14.66
C MET A 232 -11.40 -1.51 -15.02
N TYR A 233 -12.04 -2.67 -15.04
CA TYR A 233 -11.41 -3.92 -15.44
C TYR A 233 -10.77 -3.83 -16.84
N ASN A 234 -11.54 -3.35 -17.83
CA ASN A 234 -11.06 -3.19 -19.20
C ASN A 234 -9.90 -2.18 -19.29
N GLN A 235 -9.96 -1.09 -18.52
CA GLN A 235 -8.95 -0.05 -18.52
C GLN A 235 -7.63 -0.55 -17.92
N ILE A 236 -7.67 -1.28 -16.81
CA ILE A 236 -6.48 -1.89 -16.19
C ILE A 236 -5.82 -2.88 -17.15
N ARG A 237 -6.61 -3.71 -17.84
CA ARG A 237 -6.09 -4.64 -18.86
C ARG A 237 -5.48 -3.90 -20.05
N LYS A 238 -6.10 -2.78 -20.49
CA LYS A 238 -5.55 -1.91 -21.52
C LYS A 238 -4.16 -1.42 -21.12
N TRP A 239 -4.01 -0.84 -19.94
CA TRP A 239 -2.73 -0.31 -19.44
C TRP A 239 -1.65 -1.38 -19.23
N ARG A 240 -2.04 -2.61 -18.92
CA ARG A 240 -1.08 -3.71 -18.70
C ARG A 240 -0.64 -4.41 -19.99
N PHE A 241 -1.52 -4.54 -20.96
CA PHE A 241 -1.31 -5.49 -22.08
C PHE A 241 -1.44 -4.87 -23.47
N LYS A 242 -2.12 -3.73 -23.64
CA LYS A 242 -2.35 -3.12 -24.96
C LYS A 242 -1.61 -1.80 -25.12
N GLU A 243 -1.85 -0.88 -24.22
CA GLU A 243 -1.22 0.44 -24.16
C GLU A 243 -0.39 0.50 -22.88
N VAL A 244 0.71 -0.25 -22.86
CA VAL A 244 1.51 -0.49 -21.66
C VAL A 244 2.02 0.83 -21.09
N LYS A 245 1.50 1.18 -19.91
CA LYS A 245 1.93 2.34 -19.15
C LYS A 245 3.10 1.97 -18.22
N PRO A 246 4.06 2.87 -17.97
CA PRO A 246 5.20 2.64 -17.06
C PRO A 246 4.77 2.68 -15.58
N MET A 247 3.64 2.07 -15.27
CA MET A 247 3.07 1.91 -13.95
C MET A 247 2.39 0.55 -13.87
N PHE A 248 2.81 -0.31 -12.93
CA PHE A 248 2.18 -1.61 -12.75
C PHE A 248 0.82 -1.46 -12.08
N THR A 249 -0.25 -1.92 -12.72
CA THR A 249 -1.62 -1.80 -12.23
C THR A 249 -2.19 -3.14 -11.79
N ILE A 250 -2.86 -3.17 -10.65
CA ILE A 250 -3.55 -4.33 -10.08
C ILE A 250 -4.97 -3.93 -9.72
N ASP A 251 -5.98 -4.69 -10.18
CA ASP A 251 -7.32 -4.66 -9.61
C ASP A 251 -7.45 -5.84 -8.65
N PHE A 252 -7.72 -5.56 -7.38
CA PHE A 252 -7.64 -6.57 -6.32
C PHE A 252 -8.84 -7.53 -6.32
N PHE A 253 -9.98 -7.12 -6.87
CA PHE A 253 -11.22 -7.90 -6.84
C PHE A 253 -11.75 -8.33 -8.22
N ASN A 254 -10.96 -8.15 -9.29
CA ASN A 254 -11.36 -8.57 -10.64
C ASN A 254 -10.30 -9.44 -11.32
#